data_e7d369978d0683852628dbb3bf220732
#
_entry.id   e7d369978d0683852628dbb3bf220732
#
_cell.length_a   1.000
_cell.length_b   1.000
_cell.length_c   1.000
_cell.angle_alpha   90.00
_cell.angle_beta   90.00
_cell.angle_gamma   90.00
#
_symmetry.space_group_name_H-M   'P 1'
#
loop_
_entity.id
_entity.type
_entity.pdbx_description
1 polymer ?
#
loop_
_entity_poly.entity_id
_entity_poly.type
_entity_poly.pdbx_seq_one_letter_code
_entity_poly.pdbx_strand_id
1 'polypeptide(L)'
;VSDEVVLSVKNVTVPGLIEDVTFDLHKGEILGFGGLSESGMHEIGKAIFGASYDRTGSVTLADGTQINDIPTAIKHSIAYTSKDRDNESVVLNQSIGDNICLPSLDELAGKSHLLSDKKRKEFADKYAKQMSVKMVDVNQFVSNLSGGNKQKVVLARWIGKDSDIVVLDSP
;
A
#
# COMPACT_ATOMS: atom_id res chain seq x y z
N VAL A 1 8.16 -4.46 -20.36
CA VAL A 1 7.18 -3.37 -20.21
C VAL A 1 6.25 -3.45 -21.41
N SER A 2 4.96 -3.43 -21.17
CA SER A 2 3.91 -3.40 -22.20
C SER A 2 3.58 -1.95 -22.57
N ASP A 3 2.99 -1.72 -23.74
CA ASP A 3 2.43 -0.41 -24.11
C ASP A 3 1.07 -0.12 -23.40
N GLU A 4 0.57 -1.08 -22.61
CA GLU A 4 -0.69 -0.97 -21.87
C GLU A 4 -0.51 -0.04 -20.65
N VAL A 5 -1.18 1.11 -20.65
CA VAL A 5 -1.23 2.02 -19.50
C VAL A 5 -2.16 1.44 -18.43
N VAL A 6 -1.65 1.24 -17.23
CA VAL A 6 -2.42 0.72 -16.06
C VAL A 6 -2.85 1.83 -15.11
N LEU A 7 -2.11 2.94 -15.07
CA LEU A 7 -2.42 4.11 -14.26
C LEU A 7 -2.02 5.38 -15.01
N SER A 8 -2.90 6.36 -15.03
CA SER A 8 -2.66 7.69 -15.61
C SER A 8 -2.81 8.77 -14.54
N VAL A 9 -1.76 9.56 -14.36
CA VAL A 9 -1.71 10.70 -13.45
C VAL A 9 -1.67 11.96 -14.31
N LYS A 10 -2.65 12.88 -14.13
CA LYS A 10 -2.76 14.08 -14.97
C LYS A 10 -2.95 15.32 -14.13
N ASN A 11 -2.04 16.28 -14.33
CA ASN A 11 -2.05 17.61 -13.73
C ASN A 11 -2.25 17.59 -12.21
N VAL A 12 -1.65 16.59 -11.54
CA VAL A 12 -1.79 16.43 -10.09
C VAL A 12 -0.98 17.51 -9.37
N THR A 13 -1.69 18.26 -8.55
CA THR A 13 -1.13 19.31 -7.70
C THR A 13 -1.59 19.10 -6.26
N VAL A 14 -0.66 19.15 -5.32
CA VAL A 14 -0.93 19.22 -3.88
C VAL A 14 -0.33 20.55 -3.38
N PRO A 15 -1.14 21.50 -2.87
CA PRO A 15 -0.71 22.86 -2.58
C PRO A 15 0.55 22.92 -1.72
N GLY A 16 1.57 23.63 -2.23
CA GLY A 16 2.85 23.80 -1.53
C GLY A 16 3.80 22.61 -1.50
N LEU A 17 3.42 21.48 -2.11
CA LEU A 17 4.19 20.22 -2.08
C LEU A 17 4.59 19.74 -3.48
N ILE A 18 3.63 19.58 -4.39
CA ILE A 18 3.86 19.22 -5.79
C ILE A 18 2.96 20.03 -6.71
N GLU A 19 3.41 20.29 -7.93
CA GLU A 19 2.69 21.09 -8.91
C GLU A 19 2.72 20.42 -10.29
N ASP A 20 1.53 20.30 -10.90
CA ASP A 20 1.31 19.85 -12.29
C ASP A 20 2.01 18.54 -12.68
N VAL A 21 1.97 17.54 -11.82
CA VAL A 21 2.61 16.24 -12.05
C VAL A 21 1.77 15.44 -13.03
N THR A 22 2.38 15.01 -14.14
CA THR A 22 1.73 14.21 -15.19
C THR A 22 2.65 13.09 -15.63
N PHE A 23 2.15 11.84 -15.60
CA PHE A 23 2.81 10.65 -16.13
C PHE A 23 1.83 9.49 -16.30
N ASP A 24 2.22 8.50 -17.07
CA ASP A 24 1.54 7.23 -17.21
C ASP A 24 2.43 6.11 -16.66
N LEU A 25 1.83 5.10 -16.04
CA LEU A 25 2.47 3.87 -15.61
C LEU A 25 2.01 2.73 -16.51
N HIS A 26 2.96 1.97 -17.05
CA HIS A 26 2.67 0.86 -17.94
C HIS A 26 2.76 -0.49 -17.23
N LYS A 27 2.07 -1.47 -17.75
CA LYS A 27 2.09 -2.83 -17.22
C LYS A 27 3.48 -3.45 -17.24
N GLY A 28 3.93 -3.93 -16.07
CA GLY A 28 5.27 -4.49 -15.90
C GLY A 28 6.39 -3.45 -15.83
N GLU A 29 6.05 -2.16 -15.70
CA GLU A 29 7.00 -1.07 -15.53
C GLU A 29 7.39 -0.91 -14.06
N ILE A 30 8.65 -0.55 -13.83
CA ILE A 30 9.15 -0.01 -12.57
C ILE A 30 9.53 1.44 -12.81
N LEU A 31 8.64 2.34 -12.40
CA LEU A 31 8.83 3.79 -12.52
C LEU A 31 9.43 4.34 -11.23
N GLY A 32 10.61 4.94 -11.34
CA GLY A 32 11.30 5.54 -10.18
C GLY A 32 11.20 7.06 -10.17
N PHE A 33 10.91 7.62 -9.00
CA PHE A 33 11.00 9.05 -8.74
C PHE A 33 12.23 9.35 -7.88
N GLY A 34 13.02 10.31 -8.32
CA GLY A 34 14.21 10.77 -7.60
C GLY A 34 14.20 12.28 -7.43
N GLY A 35 14.72 12.76 -6.30
CA GLY A 35 14.79 14.18 -6.02
C GLY A 35 15.43 14.47 -4.66
N LEU A 36 15.52 15.74 -4.32
CA LEU A 36 15.93 16.18 -2.98
C LEU A 36 14.84 15.82 -1.96
N SER A 37 15.21 15.71 -0.68
CA SER A 37 14.30 15.27 0.39
C SER A 37 12.97 16.03 0.45
N GLU A 38 12.95 17.30 0.06
CA GLU A 38 11.77 18.18 0.09
C GLU A 38 11.22 18.49 -1.32
N SER A 39 11.55 17.65 -2.31
CA SER A 39 11.08 17.85 -3.69
C SER A 39 9.63 17.43 -3.94
N GLY A 40 8.92 16.94 -2.93
CA GLY A 40 7.54 16.46 -3.07
C GLY A 40 7.42 15.02 -3.59
N MET A 41 8.53 14.29 -3.77
CA MET A 41 8.46 12.89 -4.29
C MET A 41 7.62 11.96 -3.41
N HIS A 42 7.62 12.17 -2.09
CA HIS A 42 6.80 11.38 -1.16
C HIS A 42 5.30 11.68 -1.34
N GLU A 43 4.96 12.91 -1.69
CA GLU A 43 3.59 13.37 -1.89
C GLU A 43 2.97 12.77 -3.16
N ILE A 44 3.78 12.48 -4.17
CA ILE A 44 3.33 11.78 -5.38
C ILE A 44 2.74 10.40 -5.00
N GLY A 45 3.44 9.64 -4.15
CA GLY A 45 2.96 8.34 -3.68
C GLY A 45 1.64 8.43 -2.93
N LYS A 46 1.53 9.39 -2.01
CA LYS A 46 0.27 9.67 -1.27
C LYS A 46 -0.85 10.10 -2.20
N ALA A 47 -0.56 10.93 -3.20
CA ALA A 47 -1.54 11.38 -4.18
C ALA A 47 -2.08 10.22 -5.03
N ILE A 48 -1.22 9.30 -5.48
CA ILE A 48 -1.62 8.08 -6.21
C ILE A 48 -2.54 7.20 -5.36
N PHE A 49 -2.21 7.03 -4.08
CA PHE A 49 -2.97 6.18 -3.15
C PHE A 49 -4.27 6.82 -2.65
N GLY A 50 -4.55 8.08 -3.02
CA GLY A 50 -5.75 8.80 -2.57
C GLY A 50 -5.67 9.33 -1.13
N ALA A 51 -4.45 9.46 -0.58
CA ALA A 51 -4.22 9.95 0.77
C ALA A 51 -4.08 11.49 0.86
N SER A 52 -4.01 12.19 -0.27
CA SER A 52 -3.92 13.66 -0.34
C SER A 52 -5.30 14.24 -0.64
N TYR A 53 -6.00 14.70 0.37
CA TYR A 53 -7.41 15.16 0.26
C TYR A 53 -7.57 16.53 -0.42
N ASP A 54 -6.53 17.36 -0.43
CA ASP A 54 -6.49 18.69 -1.06
C ASP A 54 -5.89 18.65 -2.47
N ARG A 55 -5.65 17.46 -3.00
CA ARG A 55 -5.14 17.24 -4.34
C ARG A 55 -6.13 17.70 -5.41
N THR A 56 -5.62 18.38 -6.44
CA THR A 56 -6.30 18.61 -7.73
C THR A 56 -5.73 17.70 -8.81
N GLY A 57 -6.28 17.75 -10.03
CA GLY A 57 -5.92 16.83 -11.09
C GLY A 57 -6.56 15.44 -10.92
N SER A 58 -6.11 14.47 -11.69
CA SER A 58 -6.72 13.13 -11.68
C SER A 58 -5.69 12.01 -11.62
N VAL A 59 -6.08 10.94 -10.92
CA VAL A 59 -5.41 9.63 -10.92
C VAL A 59 -6.44 8.62 -11.38
N THR A 60 -6.21 8.00 -12.53
CA THR A 60 -7.21 7.17 -13.21
C THR A 60 -6.60 5.83 -13.61
N LEU A 61 -7.29 4.73 -13.31
CA LEU A 61 -6.92 3.38 -13.75
C LEU A 61 -7.31 3.13 -15.21
N ALA A 62 -6.78 2.06 -15.81
CA ALA A 62 -7.06 1.66 -17.19
C ALA A 62 -8.56 1.48 -17.50
N ASP A 63 -9.36 1.07 -16.52
CA ASP A 63 -10.81 0.91 -16.64
C ASP A 63 -11.61 2.21 -16.49
N GLY A 64 -10.94 3.35 -16.31
CA GLY A 64 -11.55 4.66 -16.12
C GLY A 64 -11.89 4.99 -14.66
N THR A 65 -11.62 4.08 -13.72
CA THR A 65 -11.85 4.35 -12.29
C THR A 65 -10.93 5.45 -11.78
N GLN A 66 -11.50 6.47 -11.16
CA GLN A 66 -10.74 7.55 -10.51
C GLN A 66 -10.43 7.21 -9.06
N ILE A 67 -9.18 7.41 -8.69
CA ILE A 67 -8.70 7.20 -7.32
C ILE A 67 -8.73 8.53 -6.56
N ASN A 68 -9.75 8.71 -5.74
CA ASN A 68 -9.96 9.93 -4.95
C ASN A 68 -9.81 9.71 -3.44
N ASP A 69 -9.75 8.46 -2.99
CA ASP A 69 -9.61 8.09 -1.59
C ASP A 69 -8.91 6.73 -1.43
N ILE A 70 -8.43 6.48 -0.21
CA ILE A 70 -7.72 5.24 0.16
C ILE A 70 -8.60 3.98 -0.02
N PRO A 71 -9.88 3.95 0.42
CA PRO A 71 -10.72 2.77 0.23
C PRO A 71 -10.86 2.36 -1.24
N THR A 72 -11.01 3.33 -2.15
CA THR A 72 -11.06 3.08 -3.59
C THR A 72 -9.74 2.50 -4.11
N ALA A 73 -8.60 3.07 -3.69
CA ALA A 73 -7.28 2.55 -4.05
C ALA A 73 -7.10 1.09 -3.63
N ILE A 74 -7.41 0.76 -2.37
CA ILE A 74 -7.30 -0.61 -1.84
C ILE A 74 -8.24 -1.56 -2.59
N LYS A 75 -9.48 -1.16 -2.84
CA LYS A 75 -10.47 -1.96 -3.57
C LYS A 75 -10.01 -2.29 -4.99
N HIS A 76 -9.27 -1.39 -5.63
CA HIS A 76 -8.72 -1.55 -6.97
C HIS A 76 -7.25 -1.97 -6.98
N SER A 77 -6.82 -2.71 -5.95
CA SER A 77 -5.51 -3.39 -5.88
C SER A 77 -4.31 -2.47 -5.98
N ILE A 78 -4.41 -1.24 -5.47
CA ILE A 78 -3.27 -0.34 -5.28
C ILE A 78 -2.75 -0.49 -3.85
N ALA A 79 -1.46 -0.77 -3.72
CA ALA A 79 -0.73 -0.82 -2.46
C ALA A 79 0.10 0.44 -2.24
N TYR A 80 0.29 0.82 -0.98
CA TYR A 80 1.17 1.90 -0.59
C TYR A 80 1.98 1.55 0.65
N THR A 81 3.29 1.79 0.60
CA THR A 81 4.16 1.71 1.77
C THR A 81 4.74 3.08 2.04
N SER A 82 4.52 3.62 3.23
CA SER A 82 5.03 4.93 3.63
C SER A 82 6.47 4.86 4.11
N LYS A 83 7.22 5.95 3.91
CA LYS A 83 8.50 6.22 4.54
C LYS A 83 8.39 6.18 6.08
N ASP A 84 7.35 6.77 6.64
CA ASP A 84 7.07 6.73 8.08
C ASP A 84 6.22 5.51 8.46
N ARG A 85 6.89 4.36 8.52
CA ARG A 85 6.22 3.08 8.79
C ARG A 85 5.47 3.04 10.10
N ASP A 86 6.09 3.56 11.15
CA ASP A 86 5.59 3.40 12.52
C ASP A 86 4.35 4.26 12.77
N ASN A 87 4.20 5.38 12.09
CA ASN A 87 3.04 6.26 12.23
C ASN A 87 1.99 6.05 11.13
N GLU A 88 2.41 5.67 9.90
CA GLU A 88 1.49 5.63 8.76
C GLU A 88 1.20 4.23 8.24
N SER A 89 2.07 3.23 8.47
CA SER A 89 1.92 1.93 7.84
C SER A 89 1.56 0.79 8.78
N VAL A 90 1.98 0.81 10.06
CA VAL A 90 1.70 -0.27 11.00
C VAL A 90 0.87 0.19 12.19
N VAL A 91 0.02 -0.68 12.69
CA VAL A 91 -0.69 -0.50 13.95
C VAL A 91 0.14 -1.17 15.04
N LEU A 92 0.99 -0.39 15.71
CA LEU A 92 2.01 -0.88 16.66
C LEU A 92 1.44 -1.72 17.80
N ASN A 93 0.23 -1.39 18.25
CA ASN A 93 -0.48 -2.05 19.36
C ASN A 93 -1.28 -3.28 18.93
N GLN A 94 -1.13 -3.71 17.67
CA GLN A 94 -1.79 -4.89 17.13
C GLN A 94 -0.78 -5.97 16.80
N SER A 95 -1.27 -7.19 16.61
CA SER A 95 -0.45 -8.34 16.25
C SER A 95 0.09 -8.22 14.82
N ILE A 96 1.12 -9.00 14.51
CA ILE A 96 1.63 -9.19 13.15
C ILE A 96 0.50 -9.67 12.24
N GLY A 97 -0.30 -10.62 12.74
CA GLY A 97 -1.43 -11.19 11.99
C GLY A 97 -2.48 -10.14 11.64
N ASP A 98 -2.87 -9.30 12.59
CA ASP A 98 -3.84 -8.23 12.34
C ASP A 98 -3.30 -7.22 11.32
N ASN A 99 -2.04 -6.83 11.44
CA ASN A 99 -1.40 -5.93 10.50
C ASN A 99 -1.34 -6.50 9.07
N ILE A 100 -1.05 -7.78 8.91
CA ILE A 100 -0.99 -8.42 7.58
C ILE A 100 -2.39 -8.55 6.97
N CYS A 101 -3.40 -8.90 7.76
CA CYS A 101 -4.75 -9.12 7.27
C CYS A 101 -5.52 -7.83 6.95
N LEU A 102 -5.08 -6.68 7.47
CA LEU A 102 -5.86 -5.43 7.51
C LEU A 102 -6.55 -5.05 6.17
N PRO A 103 -5.88 -4.98 5.00
CA PRO A 103 -6.54 -4.62 3.75
C PRO A 103 -7.34 -5.77 3.12
N SER A 104 -7.25 -6.98 3.65
CA SER A 104 -7.90 -8.18 3.13
C SER A 104 -9.03 -8.70 4.02
N LEU A 105 -9.45 -7.90 5.03
CA LEU A 105 -10.45 -8.35 6.01
C LEU A 105 -11.78 -8.73 5.36
N ASP A 106 -12.25 -7.96 4.38
CA ASP A 106 -13.51 -8.23 3.69
C ASP A 106 -13.46 -9.53 2.89
N GLU A 107 -12.35 -9.78 2.18
CA GLU A 107 -12.16 -11.02 1.42
C GLU A 107 -12.05 -12.23 2.37
N LEU A 108 -11.33 -12.09 3.49
CA LEU A 108 -11.17 -13.15 4.48
C LEU A 108 -12.47 -13.48 5.21
N ALA A 109 -13.28 -12.48 5.51
CA ALA A 109 -14.60 -12.67 6.13
C ALA A 109 -15.63 -13.22 5.12
N GLY A 110 -15.50 -12.86 3.84
CA GLY A 110 -16.38 -13.30 2.77
C GLY A 110 -17.84 -12.92 3.01
N LYS A 111 -18.78 -13.70 2.48
CA LYS A 111 -20.23 -13.43 2.55
C LYS A 111 -20.80 -13.42 3.97
N SER A 112 -20.13 -14.05 4.91
CA SER A 112 -20.59 -14.13 6.30
C SER A 112 -20.30 -12.86 7.09
N HIS A 113 -19.40 -11.99 6.60
CA HIS A 113 -18.84 -10.84 7.32
C HIS A 113 -18.22 -11.20 8.68
N LEU A 114 -17.92 -12.49 8.91
CA LEU A 114 -17.30 -12.99 10.13
C LEU A 114 -15.91 -13.53 9.80
N LEU A 115 -14.91 -12.93 10.41
CA LEU A 115 -13.53 -13.38 10.26
C LEU A 115 -13.26 -14.56 11.20
N SER A 116 -12.88 -15.70 10.63
CA SER A 116 -12.43 -16.86 11.38
C SER A 116 -10.97 -16.69 11.82
N ASP A 117 -10.67 -16.91 13.10
CA ASP A 117 -9.31 -16.89 13.64
C ASP A 117 -8.38 -17.86 12.88
N LYS A 118 -8.89 -18.99 12.48
CA LYS A 118 -8.14 -19.98 11.69
C LYS A 118 -7.72 -19.39 10.35
N LYS A 119 -8.67 -18.81 9.59
CA LYS A 119 -8.38 -18.19 8.29
C LYS A 119 -7.39 -17.03 8.43
N ARG A 120 -7.60 -16.17 9.43
CA ARG A 120 -6.71 -15.05 9.75
C ARG A 120 -5.28 -15.53 9.99
N LYS A 121 -5.12 -16.54 10.85
CA LYS A 121 -3.82 -17.10 11.18
C LYS A 121 -3.14 -17.76 9.98
N GLU A 122 -3.85 -18.58 9.22
CA GLU A 122 -3.32 -19.24 8.03
C GLU A 122 -2.85 -18.24 6.98
N PHE A 123 -3.64 -17.19 6.73
CA PHE A 123 -3.29 -16.11 5.81
C PHE A 123 -2.04 -15.37 6.28
N ALA A 124 -2.01 -14.92 7.52
CA ALA A 124 -0.89 -14.17 8.08
C ALA A 124 0.39 -15.00 8.12
N ASP A 125 0.33 -16.26 8.55
CA ASP A 125 1.47 -17.18 8.58
C ASP A 125 2.07 -17.40 7.18
N LYS A 126 1.20 -17.57 6.17
CA LYS A 126 1.62 -17.75 4.77
C LYS A 126 2.49 -16.58 4.30
N TYR A 127 1.97 -15.37 4.44
CA TYR A 127 2.64 -14.18 3.89
C TYR A 127 3.80 -13.68 4.76
N ALA A 128 3.71 -13.85 6.08
CA ALA A 128 4.85 -13.59 6.97
C ALA A 128 6.05 -14.50 6.64
N LYS A 129 5.80 -15.79 6.37
CA LYS A 129 6.83 -16.75 5.93
C LYS A 129 7.40 -16.38 4.56
N GLN A 130 6.54 -16.02 3.60
CA GLN A 130 6.96 -15.61 2.26
C GLN A 130 7.92 -14.42 2.31
N MET A 131 7.69 -13.48 3.22
CA MET A 131 8.57 -12.32 3.43
C MET A 131 9.71 -12.59 4.43
N SER A 132 9.82 -13.80 4.95
CA SER A 132 10.84 -14.15 5.96
C SER A 132 10.83 -13.18 7.15
N VAL A 133 9.64 -12.89 7.70
CA VAL A 133 9.49 -12.09 8.91
C VAL A 133 10.05 -12.89 10.10
N LYS A 134 11.01 -12.31 10.83
CA LYS A 134 11.54 -12.91 12.04
C LYS A 134 10.57 -12.63 13.20
N MET A 135 9.82 -13.64 13.61
CA MET A 135 8.80 -13.58 14.66
C MET A 135 8.74 -14.90 15.43
N VAL A 136 8.14 -14.89 16.60
CA VAL A 136 7.79 -16.11 17.34
C VAL A 136 6.55 -16.75 16.70
N ASP A 137 5.48 -15.97 16.59
CA ASP A 137 4.26 -16.31 15.87
C ASP A 137 3.52 -15.04 15.43
N VAL A 138 2.42 -15.19 14.68
CA VAL A 138 1.65 -14.05 14.15
C VAL A 138 0.85 -13.29 15.20
N ASN A 139 0.75 -13.79 16.44
CA ASN A 139 0.07 -13.09 17.54
C ASN A 139 1.01 -12.13 18.28
N GLN A 140 2.32 -12.20 17.98
CA GLN A 140 3.29 -11.24 18.52
C GLN A 140 2.94 -9.82 18.07
N PHE A 141 3.08 -8.84 18.98
CA PHE A 141 2.88 -7.44 18.65
C PHE A 141 3.94 -6.92 17.69
N VAL A 142 3.53 -6.12 16.70
CA VAL A 142 4.44 -5.49 15.72
C VAL A 142 5.45 -4.57 16.40
N SER A 143 5.08 -3.92 17.50
CA SER A 143 5.99 -3.07 18.28
C SER A 143 7.28 -3.78 18.73
N ASN A 144 7.24 -5.10 18.90
CA ASN A 144 8.38 -5.91 19.33
C ASN A 144 9.34 -6.28 18.19
N LEU A 145 9.04 -5.87 16.96
CA LEU A 145 9.87 -6.15 15.79
C LEU A 145 10.91 -5.05 15.54
N SER A 146 12.05 -5.44 14.97
CA SER A 146 12.99 -4.48 14.39
C SER A 146 12.38 -3.76 13.21
N GLY A 147 12.91 -2.57 12.87
CA GLY A 147 12.43 -1.78 11.74
C GLY A 147 12.39 -2.56 10.42
N GLY A 148 13.41 -3.37 10.12
CA GLY A 148 13.42 -4.21 8.91
C GLY A 148 12.35 -5.30 8.93
N ASN A 149 12.00 -5.87 10.09
CA ASN A 149 10.91 -6.84 10.19
C ASN A 149 9.53 -6.17 10.11
N LYS A 150 9.37 -4.96 10.64
CA LYS A 150 8.14 -4.15 10.42
C LYS A 150 7.92 -3.86 8.93
N GLN A 151 8.99 -3.53 8.18
CA GLN A 151 8.93 -3.37 6.72
C GLN A 151 8.43 -4.63 6.03
N LYS A 152 8.95 -5.79 6.41
CA LYS A 152 8.51 -7.08 5.87
C LYS A 152 7.04 -7.37 6.18
N VAL A 153 6.53 -6.96 7.34
CA VAL A 153 5.10 -7.08 7.70
C VAL A 153 4.23 -6.23 6.76
N VAL A 154 4.64 -4.99 6.47
CA VAL A 154 3.92 -4.12 5.53
C VAL A 154 3.93 -4.71 4.12
N LEU A 155 5.07 -5.22 3.65
CA LEU A 155 5.16 -5.88 2.34
C LEU A 155 4.33 -7.17 2.30
N ALA A 156 4.36 -8.00 3.36
CA ALA A 156 3.54 -9.20 3.48
C ALA A 156 2.03 -8.89 3.37
N ARG A 157 1.58 -7.80 3.96
CA ARG A 157 0.21 -7.28 3.85
C ARG A 157 -0.21 -7.10 2.40
N TRP A 158 0.60 -6.38 1.63
CA TRP A 158 0.26 -6.01 0.26
C TRP A 158 0.44 -7.15 -0.75
N ILE A 159 1.40 -8.05 -0.51
CA ILE A 159 1.50 -9.31 -1.27
C ILE A 159 0.28 -10.19 -0.98
N GLY A 160 -0.17 -10.24 0.28
CA GLY A 160 -1.38 -10.97 0.65
C GLY A 160 -2.65 -10.40 0.02
N LYS A 161 -2.72 -9.09 -0.16
CA LYS A 161 -3.82 -8.42 -0.87
C LYS A 161 -3.80 -8.68 -2.37
N ASP A 162 -2.71 -9.24 -2.92
CA ASP A 162 -2.53 -9.46 -4.36
C ASP A 162 -2.65 -8.17 -5.18
N SER A 163 -1.87 -7.17 -4.78
CA SER A 163 -1.96 -5.83 -5.35
C SER A 163 -1.31 -5.76 -6.73
N ASP A 164 -2.03 -5.16 -7.70
CA ASP A 164 -1.57 -5.00 -9.10
C ASP A 164 -0.59 -3.84 -9.25
N ILE A 165 -0.78 -2.77 -8.49
CA ILE A 165 0.07 -1.58 -8.46
C ILE A 165 0.62 -1.41 -7.05
N VAL A 166 1.94 -1.27 -6.95
CA VAL A 166 2.61 -1.10 -5.66
C VAL A 166 3.42 0.18 -5.65
N VAL A 167 3.06 1.10 -4.76
CA VAL A 167 3.79 2.35 -4.52
C VAL A 167 4.70 2.15 -3.31
N LEU A 168 6.00 2.22 -3.53
CA LEU A 168 7.01 2.05 -2.50
C LEU A 168 7.67 3.40 -2.21
N ASP A 169 7.41 3.96 -1.04
CA ASP A 169 8.02 5.19 -0.60
C ASP A 169 9.19 4.87 0.35
N SER A 170 10.41 5.09 -0.15
CA SER A 170 11.66 4.80 0.58
C SER A 170 11.73 3.37 1.12
N PRO A 171 11.64 2.34 0.25
CA PRO A 171 11.57 0.93 0.64
C PRO A 171 12.85 0.41 1.32
#